data_31f341a325730921b05c3e055b178b97
#
_entry.id   31f341a325730921b05c3e055b178b97
#
_cell.length_a   1.000
_cell.length_b   1.000
_cell.length_c   1.000
_cell.angle_alpha   90.00
_cell.angle_beta   90.00
_cell.angle_gamma   90.00
#
_symmetry.space_group_name_H-M   'P 1'
#
loop_
_entity.id
_entity.type
_entity.pdbx_description
1 polymer ?
#
loop_
_entity_poly.entity_id
_entity_poly.type
_entity_poly.pdbx_seq_one_letter_code
_entity_poly.pdbx_strand_id
1 'polypeptide(L)'
;MIRVTDIHKSFGSLEVLRGVSLEVADREVVSIVGASGAGKTTLLQIIGTLSRPDSGRVEIDGRDPFALGDRDLSRFRNERIGFVFQFHHLLAEFSAFENVCIPGLIGRRPRAEVERRAGELLDLVGLSARRDHKPGQLSGASSSVWPSRGR
;
A
#
# COMPACT_ATOMS: atom_id res chain seq x y z
N MET A 1 7.15 -11.58 7.80
CA MET A 1 6.06 -12.18 8.61
C MET A 1 5.16 -11.08 9.15
N ILE A 2 3.82 -11.27 9.08
CA ILE A 2 2.82 -10.34 9.66
C ILE A 2 2.05 -11.10 10.75
N ARG A 3 1.90 -10.49 11.92
CA ARG A 3 1.07 -11.02 13.01
C ARG A 3 0.08 -9.94 13.45
N VAL A 4 -1.18 -10.32 13.52
CA VAL A 4 -2.31 -9.51 13.96
C VAL A 4 -2.93 -10.20 15.16
N THR A 5 -3.07 -9.49 16.26
CA THR A 5 -3.54 -10.06 17.52
C THR A 5 -4.66 -9.22 18.08
N ASP A 6 -5.85 -9.82 18.22
CA ASP A 6 -7.02 -9.28 18.92
C ASP A 6 -7.40 -7.87 18.46
N ILE A 7 -7.45 -7.63 17.13
CA ILE A 7 -7.76 -6.32 16.58
C ILE A 7 -9.24 -6.01 16.71
N HIS A 8 -9.52 -4.89 17.35
CA HIS A 8 -10.84 -4.25 17.41
C HIS A 8 -10.83 -2.93 16.67
N LYS A 9 -11.93 -2.63 15.98
CA LYS A 9 -12.15 -1.36 15.30
C LYS A 9 -13.62 -1.01 15.21
N SER A 10 -13.96 0.20 15.64
CA SER A 10 -15.30 0.77 15.58
C SER A 10 -15.31 2.10 14.81
N PHE A 11 -16.43 2.42 14.22
CA PHE A 11 -16.73 3.71 13.61
C PHE A 11 -18.06 4.23 14.22
N GLY A 12 -17.94 5.18 15.14
CA GLY A 12 -19.07 5.59 15.97
C GLY A 12 -19.57 4.41 16.81
N SER A 13 -20.85 4.07 16.71
CA SER A 13 -21.46 2.93 17.41
C SER A 13 -21.32 1.59 16.69
N LEU A 14 -20.78 1.58 15.46
CA LEU A 14 -20.63 0.36 14.66
C LEU A 14 -19.27 -0.28 14.93
N GLU A 15 -19.28 -1.43 15.62
CA GLU A 15 -18.09 -2.25 15.78
C GLU A 15 -17.89 -3.12 14.52
N VAL A 16 -16.79 -2.85 13.78
CA VAL A 16 -16.50 -3.49 12.49
C VAL A 16 -15.56 -4.67 12.63
N LEU A 17 -14.55 -4.57 13.50
CA LEU A 17 -13.64 -5.67 13.82
C LEU A 17 -13.77 -6.01 15.29
N ARG A 18 -13.90 -7.31 15.59
CA ARG A 18 -14.23 -7.84 16.93
C ARG A 18 -13.23 -8.92 17.32
N GLY A 19 -12.02 -8.50 17.69
CA GLY A 19 -10.98 -9.43 18.14
C GLY A 19 -10.40 -10.29 17.03
N VAL A 20 -10.11 -9.68 15.86
CA VAL A 20 -9.54 -10.40 14.71
C VAL A 20 -8.08 -10.70 14.94
N SER A 21 -7.71 -11.98 14.81
CA SER A 21 -6.33 -12.45 14.88
C SER A 21 -5.99 -13.27 13.64
N LEU A 22 -4.79 -13.05 13.08
CA LEU A 22 -4.25 -13.84 11.98
C LEU A 22 -2.72 -13.74 11.95
N GLU A 23 -2.10 -14.69 11.32
CA GLU A 23 -0.67 -14.69 11.05
C GLU A 23 -0.42 -14.98 9.57
N VAL A 24 0.52 -14.28 8.97
CA VAL A 24 0.97 -14.50 7.59
C VAL A 24 2.47 -14.70 7.60
N ALA A 25 2.90 -15.88 7.17
CA ALA A 25 4.32 -16.23 7.10
C ALA A 25 5.03 -15.49 5.95
N ASP A 26 6.35 -15.54 5.94
CA ASP A 26 7.12 -14.96 4.84
C ASP A 26 6.83 -15.72 3.54
N ARG A 27 6.60 -14.95 2.47
CA ARG A 27 6.25 -15.43 1.12
C ARG A 27 4.91 -16.16 1.02
N GLU A 28 4.09 -16.10 2.07
CA GLU A 28 2.74 -16.63 2.04
C GLU A 28 1.80 -15.68 1.33
N VAL A 29 0.82 -16.25 0.62
CA VAL A 29 -0.31 -15.51 0.02
C VAL A 29 -1.57 -15.89 0.77
N VAL A 30 -2.20 -14.91 1.39
CA VAL A 30 -3.45 -15.10 2.16
C VAL A 30 -4.58 -14.33 1.50
N SER A 31 -5.74 -14.96 1.40
CA SER A 31 -6.97 -14.34 0.92
C SER A 31 -7.94 -14.11 2.07
N ILE A 32 -8.41 -12.86 2.22
CA ILE A 32 -9.44 -12.49 3.20
C ILE A 32 -10.79 -12.47 2.49
N VAL A 33 -11.66 -13.42 2.84
CA VAL A 33 -13.00 -13.59 2.25
C VAL A 33 -14.08 -13.23 3.25
N GLY A 34 -15.27 -12.90 2.76
CA GLY A 34 -16.41 -12.57 3.61
C GLY A 34 -17.42 -11.67 2.89
N ALA A 35 -18.60 -11.49 3.48
CA ALA A 35 -19.68 -10.65 2.94
C ALA A 35 -19.25 -9.18 2.74
N SER A 36 -19.98 -8.43 1.94
CA SER A 36 -19.80 -6.97 1.84
C SER A 36 -20.03 -6.34 3.21
N GLY A 37 -19.22 -5.38 3.59
CA GLY A 37 -19.30 -4.74 4.91
C GLY A 37 -18.67 -5.53 6.07
N ALA A 38 -18.14 -6.74 5.86
CA ALA A 38 -17.55 -7.57 6.91
C ALA A 38 -16.19 -7.06 7.47
N GLY A 39 -15.78 -5.84 7.16
CA GLY A 39 -14.55 -5.25 7.72
C GLY A 39 -13.25 -5.62 6.98
N LYS A 40 -13.31 -6.34 5.85
CA LYS A 40 -12.10 -6.76 5.10
C LYS A 40 -11.18 -5.60 4.72
N THR A 41 -11.74 -4.55 4.17
CA THR A 41 -10.99 -3.33 3.80
C THR A 41 -10.41 -2.64 5.02
N THR A 42 -11.16 -2.57 6.12
CA THR A 42 -10.71 -2.01 7.39
C THR A 42 -9.52 -2.78 7.95
N LEU A 43 -9.59 -4.13 7.93
CA LEU A 43 -8.49 -4.98 8.37
C LEU A 43 -7.24 -4.76 7.50
N LEU A 44 -7.39 -4.74 6.17
CA LEU A 44 -6.28 -4.46 5.26
C LEU A 44 -5.68 -3.06 5.45
N GLN A 45 -6.51 -2.04 5.73
CA GLN A 45 -6.04 -0.70 6.05
C GLN A 45 -5.25 -0.66 7.37
N ILE A 46 -5.65 -1.43 8.37
CA ILE A 46 -4.93 -1.53 9.64
C ILE A 46 -3.61 -2.27 9.45
N ILE A 47 -3.59 -3.42 8.78
CA ILE A 47 -2.37 -4.16 8.46
C ILE A 47 -1.42 -3.28 7.63
N GLY A 48 -1.96 -2.54 6.67
CA GLY A 48 -1.22 -1.59 5.85
C GLY A 48 -0.87 -0.27 6.54
N THR A 49 -1.17 -0.12 7.83
CA THR A 49 -0.87 1.08 8.63
C THR A 49 -1.52 2.38 8.16
N LEU A 50 -2.59 2.28 7.37
CA LEU A 50 -3.39 3.44 6.93
C LEU A 50 -4.43 3.84 7.96
N SER A 51 -4.86 2.93 8.82
CA SER A 51 -5.78 3.16 9.92
C SER A 51 -5.21 2.55 11.20
N ARG A 52 -5.41 3.21 12.35
CA ARG A 52 -5.03 2.65 13.64
C ARG A 52 -6.17 1.75 14.17
N PRO A 53 -5.88 0.60 14.77
CA PRO A 53 -6.87 -0.16 15.53
C PRO A 53 -7.27 0.60 16.80
N ASP A 54 -8.43 0.29 17.36
CA ASP A 54 -8.87 0.83 18.66
C ASP A 54 -8.20 0.06 19.80
N SER A 55 -8.02 -1.26 19.60
CA SER A 55 -7.22 -2.12 20.49
C SER A 55 -6.65 -3.31 19.70
N GLY A 56 -5.79 -4.09 20.36
CA GLY A 56 -5.04 -5.17 19.74
C GLY A 56 -3.68 -4.71 19.22
N ARG A 57 -3.00 -5.60 18.48
CA ARG A 57 -1.62 -5.37 18.04
C ARG A 57 -1.37 -5.88 16.63
N VAL A 58 -0.60 -5.11 15.88
CA VAL A 58 -0.05 -5.53 14.57
C VAL A 58 1.46 -5.55 14.67
N GLU A 59 2.07 -6.63 14.21
CA GLU A 59 3.52 -6.75 14.09
C GLU A 59 3.88 -7.11 12.64
N ILE A 60 4.81 -6.37 12.08
CA ILE A 60 5.37 -6.63 10.74
C ILE A 60 6.88 -6.82 10.91
N ASP A 61 7.38 -7.99 10.55
CA ASP A 61 8.77 -8.40 10.75
C ASP A 61 9.25 -8.17 12.20
N GLY A 62 8.39 -8.53 13.18
CA GLY A 62 8.64 -8.40 14.61
C GLY A 62 8.60 -6.98 15.16
N ARG A 63 8.17 -6.00 14.37
CA ARG A 63 8.04 -4.60 14.78
C ARG A 63 6.59 -4.19 14.83
N ASP A 64 6.21 -3.50 15.89
CA ASP A 64 4.90 -2.85 15.99
C ASP A 64 4.98 -1.46 15.31
N PRO A 65 4.36 -1.27 14.12
CA PRO A 65 4.41 0.00 13.43
C PRO A 65 3.65 1.10 14.17
N PHE A 66 2.64 0.75 14.97
CA PHE A 66 1.83 1.73 15.70
C PHE A 66 2.48 2.25 16.98
N ALA A 67 3.58 1.63 17.42
CA ALA A 67 4.44 2.16 18.47
C ALA A 67 5.36 3.30 17.95
N LEU A 68 5.45 3.47 16.63
CA LEU A 68 6.25 4.53 16.02
C LEU A 68 5.51 5.86 16.02
N GLY A 69 6.25 6.97 16.07
CA GLY A 69 5.72 8.29 15.79
C GLY A 69 5.37 8.46 14.30
N ASP A 70 4.54 9.44 13.97
CA ASP A 70 3.96 9.61 12.62
C ASP A 70 4.99 9.68 11.50
N ARG A 71 6.13 10.33 11.74
CA ARG A 71 7.22 10.43 10.77
C ARG A 71 7.86 9.08 10.47
N ASP A 72 8.13 8.30 11.50
CA ASP A 72 8.79 7.00 11.36
C ASP A 72 7.80 5.94 10.87
N LEU A 73 6.53 6.04 11.24
CA LEU A 73 5.45 5.23 10.68
C LEU A 73 5.29 5.49 9.17
N SER A 74 5.35 6.76 8.74
CA SER A 74 5.27 7.10 7.31
C SER A 74 6.46 6.54 6.53
N ARG A 75 7.67 6.60 7.12
CA ARG A 75 8.87 5.99 6.53
C ARG A 75 8.74 4.48 6.47
N PHE A 76 8.32 3.84 7.56
CA PHE A 76 8.10 2.40 7.62
C PHE A 76 7.13 1.94 6.52
N ARG A 77 6.00 2.64 6.35
CA ARG A 77 5.04 2.37 5.28
C ARG A 77 5.66 2.47 3.90
N ASN A 78 6.39 3.54 3.63
CA ASN A 78 7.05 3.77 2.34
C ASN A 78 8.07 2.68 1.98
N GLU A 79 8.80 2.17 2.98
CA GLU A 79 9.90 1.21 2.77
C GLU A 79 9.45 -0.26 2.82
N ARG A 80 8.38 -0.58 3.57
CA ARG A 80 8.02 -1.96 3.90
C ARG A 80 6.70 -2.44 3.35
N ILE A 81 5.80 -1.52 2.95
CA ILE A 81 4.44 -1.87 2.56
C ILE A 81 4.17 -1.41 1.14
N GLY A 82 3.67 -2.31 0.31
CA GLY A 82 3.13 -1.99 -1.01
C GLY A 82 1.62 -2.19 -1.03
N PHE A 83 0.90 -1.26 -1.62
CA PHE A 83 -0.55 -1.35 -1.82
C PHE A 83 -0.90 -1.51 -3.29
N VAL A 84 -1.87 -2.37 -3.56
CA VAL A 84 -2.62 -2.39 -4.80
C VAL A 84 -4.08 -2.10 -4.47
N PHE A 85 -4.59 -1.01 -5.00
CA PHE A 85 -5.97 -0.59 -4.77
C PHE A 85 -6.88 -1.01 -5.92
N GLN A 86 -8.16 -1.17 -5.64
CA GLN A 86 -9.19 -1.43 -6.66
C GLN A 86 -9.30 -0.27 -7.66
N PHE A 87 -9.15 0.95 -7.18
CA PHE A 87 -9.08 2.16 -8.01
C PHE A 87 -7.68 2.75 -7.96
N HIS A 88 -7.19 3.22 -9.11
CA HIS A 88 -5.87 3.82 -9.20
C HIS A 88 -5.89 5.21 -8.56
N HIS A 89 -5.22 5.35 -7.46
CA HIS A 89 -5.02 6.64 -6.79
C HIS A 89 -3.85 7.42 -7.43
N LEU A 90 -3.82 7.47 -8.78
CA LEU A 90 -2.84 8.26 -9.49
C LEU A 90 -3.18 9.75 -9.37
N LEU A 91 -2.16 10.55 -9.17
CA LEU A 91 -2.30 12.01 -9.18
C LEU A 91 -2.50 12.47 -10.63
N ALA A 92 -3.66 13.04 -10.92
CA ALA A 92 -4.10 13.36 -12.28
C ALA A 92 -3.24 14.44 -12.96
N GLU A 93 -2.61 15.30 -12.16
CA GLU A 93 -1.74 16.38 -12.62
C GLU A 93 -0.38 15.88 -13.11
N PHE A 94 0.05 14.72 -12.64
CA PHE A 94 1.36 14.12 -12.92
C PHE A 94 1.27 13.10 -14.06
N SER A 95 2.35 13.00 -14.85
CA SER A 95 2.51 11.94 -15.86
C SER A 95 2.64 10.56 -15.21
N ALA A 96 2.58 9.50 -16.01
CA ALA A 96 2.83 8.14 -15.56
C ALA A 96 4.22 8.03 -14.92
N PHE A 97 5.24 8.62 -15.54
CA PHE A 97 6.61 8.62 -15.02
C PHE A 97 6.72 9.32 -13.67
N GLU A 98 6.14 10.51 -13.56
CA GLU A 98 6.15 11.27 -12.30
C GLU A 98 5.42 10.53 -11.18
N ASN A 99 4.26 9.93 -11.46
CA ASN A 99 3.53 9.11 -10.50
C ASN A 99 4.38 7.95 -9.97
N VAL A 100 5.17 7.28 -10.83
CA VAL A 100 6.08 6.20 -10.42
C VAL A 100 7.25 6.72 -9.59
N CYS A 101 7.69 7.95 -9.83
CA CYS A 101 8.78 8.58 -9.08
C CYS A 101 8.37 8.97 -7.64
N ILE A 102 7.10 9.32 -7.39
CA ILE A 102 6.61 9.88 -6.13
C ILE A 102 7.05 9.06 -4.90
N PRO A 103 6.85 7.75 -4.81
CA PRO A 103 7.24 6.98 -3.63
C PRO A 103 8.74 7.07 -3.31
N GLY A 104 9.59 7.04 -4.34
CA GLY A 104 11.04 7.18 -4.19
C GLY A 104 11.44 8.57 -3.70
N LEU A 105 10.79 9.62 -4.20
CA LEU A 105 11.02 11.01 -3.79
C LEU A 105 10.55 11.25 -2.35
N ILE A 106 9.39 10.70 -1.97
CA ILE A 106 8.91 10.74 -0.57
C ILE A 106 9.92 10.04 0.35
N GLY A 107 10.49 8.91 -0.10
CA GLY A 107 11.54 8.17 0.60
C GLY A 107 12.91 8.89 0.62
N ARG A 108 13.00 10.11 0.07
CA ARG A 108 14.22 10.94 -0.01
C ARG A 108 15.40 10.24 -0.69
N ARG A 109 15.12 9.34 -1.63
CA ARG A 109 16.16 8.72 -2.45
C ARG A 109 16.75 9.73 -3.44
N PRO A 110 18.01 9.57 -3.87
CA PRO A 110 18.61 10.42 -4.88
C PRO A 110 17.76 10.44 -6.16
N ARG A 111 17.50 11.63 -6.69
CA ARG A 111 16.60 11.82 -7.84
C ARG A 111 17.00 10.97 -9.05
N ALA A 112 18.29 10.93 -9.37
CA ALA A 112 18.80 10.14 -10.49
C ALA A 112 18.50 8.62 -10.33
N GLU A 113 18.58 8.09 -9.10
CA GLU A 113 18.22 6.69 -8.81
C GLU A 113 16.73 6.45 -8.99
N VAL A 114 15.89 7.38 -8.47
CA VAL A 114 14.42 7.29 -8.60
C VAL A 114 14.02 7.32 -10.07
N GLU A 115 14.55 8.25 -10.85
CA GLU A 115 14.24 8.39 -12.29
C GLU A 115 14.68 7.16 -13.09
N ARG A 116 15.88 6.65 -12.83
CA ARG A 116 16.35 5.41 -13.46
C ARG A 116 15.42 4.24 -13.15
N ARG A 117 15.07 4.06 -11.87
CA ARG A 117 14.20 2.97 -11.43
C ARG A 117 12.77 3.11 -11.96
N ALA A 118 12.25 4.32 -12.04
CA ALA A 118 10.94 4.59 -12.63
C ALA A 118 10.91 4.21 -14.12
N GLY A 119 11.97 4.53 -14.88
CA GLY A 119 12.12 4.10 -16.27
C GLY A 119 12.07 2.58 -16.40
N GLU A 120 12.89 1.86 -15.64
CA GLU A 120 12.92 0.38 -15.64
C GLU A 120 11.56 -0.24 -15.32
N LEU A 121 10.82 0.34 -14.35
CA LEU A 121 9.49 -0.14 -13.97
C LEU A 121 8.47 0.07 -15.10
N LEU A 122 8.52 1.22 -15.78
CA LEU A 122 7.65 1.50 -16.92
C LEU A 122 7.95 0.59 -18.10
N ASP A 123 9.24 0.30 -18.36
CA ASP A 123 9.66 -0.66 -19.39
C ASP A 123 9.11 -2.06 -19.08
N LEU A 124 9.22 -2.50 -17.82
CA LEU A 124 8.75 -3.81 -17.36
C LEU A 124 7.24 -4.01 -17.59
N VAL A 125 6.45 -2.94 -17.48
CA VAL A 125 4.98 -2.98 -17.68
C VAL A 125 4.56 -2.54 -19.10
N GLY A 126 5.50 -2.30 -19.99
CA GLY A 126 5.23 -1.93 -21.40
C GLY A 126 4.67 -0.52 -21.57
N LEU A 127 4.94 0.39 -20.64
CA LEU A 127 4.44 1.77 -20.65
C LEU A 127 5.48 2.82 -21.05
N SER A 128 6.66 2.43 -21.54
CA SER A 128 7.75 3.35 -21.89
C SER A 128 7.31 4.42 -22.90
N ALA A 129 6.57 4.02 -23.94
CA ALA A 129 6.04 4.94 -24.95
C ALA A 129 4.95 5.89 -24.42
N ARG A 130 4.43 5.62 -23.23
CA ARG A 130 3.36 6.41 -22.58
C ARG A 130 3.82 7.06 -21.29
N ARG A 131 5.12 7.12 -21.04
CA ARG A 131 5.70 7.65 -19.80
C ARG A 131 5.25 9.07 -19.47
N ASP A 132 5.05 9.89 -20.50
CA ASP A 132 4.69 11.30 -20.36
C ASP A 132 3.16 11.54 -20.40
N HIS A 133 2.37 10.48 -20.60
CA HIS A 133 0.92 10.57 -20.59
C HIS A 133 0.40 10.75 -19.14
N LYS A 134 -0.64 11.57 -19.01
CA LYS A 134 -1.39 11.71 -17.75
C LYS A 134 -2.37 10.54 -17.58
N PRO A 135 -2.80 10.24 -16.34
CA PRO A 135 -3.73 9.13 -16.06
C PRO A 135 -4.97 9.11 -16.95
N GLY A 136 -5.58 10.28 -17.22
CA GLY A 136 -6.74 10.38 -18.12
C GLY A 136 -6.48 10.01 -19.58
N GLN A 137 -5.22 9.94 -20.02
CA GLN A 137 -4.82 9.56 -21.36
C GLN A 137 -4.43 8.07 -21.46
N LEU A 138 -4.31 7.40 -20.32
CA LEU A 138 -4.07 5.97 -20.23
C LEU A 138 -5.41 5.23 -20.40
N SER A 139 -5.47 4.19 -21.25
CA SER A 139 -6.68 3.38 -21.36
C SER A 139 -6.98 2.64 -20.08
N GLY A 140 -8.24 2.32 -19.78
CA GLY A 140 -8.63 1.58 -18.59
C GLY A 140 -7.88 0.25 -18.40
N ALA A 141 -7.51 -0.43 -19.49
CA ALA A 141 -6.67 -1.64 -19.47
C ALA A 141 -5.21 -1.37 -19.06
N SER A 142 -4.68 -0.20 -19.39
CA SER A 142 -3.30 0.19 -19.02
C SER A 142 -3.20 0.71 -17.59
N SER A 143 -4.29 1.21 -17.03
CA SER A 143 -4.31 1.75 -15.66
C SER A 143 -4.39 0.69 -14.56
N SER A 144 -4.71 -0.57 -14.91
CA SER A 144 -4.76 -1.71 -13.99
C SER A 144 -3.43 -2.47 -13.83
N VAL A 145 -2.39 -2.10 -14.60
CA VAL A 145 -1.10 -2.84 -14.66
C VAL A 145 0.00 -2.16 -13.83
N TRP A 146 -0.30 -1.74 -12.61
CA TRP A 146 0.76 -1.26 -11.70
C TRP A 146 1.26 -2.40 -10.82
N PRO A 147 2.48 -2.92 -11.05
CA PRO A 147 3.02 -3.94 -10.15
C PRO A 147 3.43 -3.30 -8.82
N SER A 148 2.90 -3.83 -7.75
CA SER A 148 3.40 -3.63 -6.39
C SER A 148 4.76 -4.35 -6.21
N ARG A 149 5.80 -3.94 -6.93
CA ARG A 149 7.16 -4.44 -6.70
C ARG A 149 8.03 -3.31 -6.14
N GLY A 150 7.91 -3.14 -4.82
CA GLY A 150 8.99 -2.60 -4.02
C GLY A 150 9.93 -3.73 -3.63
N ARG A 151 11.07 -3.83 -4.26
CA ARG A 151 12.35 -4.32 -3.71
C ARG A 151 13.48 -3.76 -4.53
#